data_d5da07be40810cfe76c1536d2ec01e2f
#
_entry.id   d5da07be40810cfe76c1536d2ec01e2f
#
_cell.length_a   1.000
_cell.length_b   1.000
_cell.length_c   1.000
_cell.angle_alpha   90.00
_cell.angle_beta   90.00
_cell.angle_gamma   90.00
#
_symmetry.space_group_name_H-M   'P 1'
#
loop_
_entity.id
_entity.type
_entity.pdbx_description
1 polymer ?
#
loop_
_entity_poly.entity_id
_entity_poly.type
_entity_poly.pdbx_seq_one_letter_code
_entity_poly.pdbx_strand_id
1 'polypeptide(L)'
;MVRIILNKGKEQSLKRFHPWVFSGAVKRIEGGDPAEGDVVEVYSSGGEYLGCGHYQIGSITVRILSFNKETIDSDFWYRAIKGAYDARCTLGLVGSDNTTAYRLVHGEGDFLPGLIIDIYGNTAVLQAHSAGMFLSKDAIAEALKRVYGSALEAIYDKSEGTAPFKAGLPLKDGYIYGKEGAGTDAQAVLENGNKFLVNWVEGQKTGFFLDQRDNRALVKKYSVGKNVLNLFCYTGGFSIYALSGGAAHVDSVDSSRKAMDMVERNVELNGFKEGVDHTSYCEDAIEFMRKCEGGKYDLMIVDPPAFAKHRGALDNALRAYKRLNALAIEKVKPGGVVFTYSCSQVVDKQNFALAVFSAAAQTGRRVRILHRLTQPADHPVNIYHPEGEYLKGLVLLVE
;
A
#
# COMPACT_ATOMS: atom_id res chain seq x y z
N MET A 1 4.03 -15.51 32.08
CA MET A 1 3.52 -15.00 30.80
C MET A 1 2.03 -15.23 30.76
N VAL A 2 1.26 -14.24 30.34
CA VAL A 2 -0.22 -14.32 30.24
C VAL A 2 -0.60 -15.29 29.13
N ARG A 3 -1.66 -16.08 29.37
CA ARG A 3 -2.16 -17.11 28.43
C ARG A 3 -3.56 -16.80 27.98
N ILE A 4 -3.77 -16.81 26.68
CA ILE A 4 -5.09 -16.69 26.06
C ILE A 4 -5.58 -18.08 25.70
N ILE A 5 -6.64 -18.54 26.35
CA ILE A 5 -7.23 -19.86 26.13
C ILE A 5 -8.41 -19.73 25.17
N LEU A 6 -8.39 -20.48 24.08
CA LEU A 6 -9.42 -20.43 23.05
C LEU A 6 -10.62 -21.32 23.40
N ASN A 7 -11.78 -20.97 22.87
CA ASN A 7 -12.97 -21.83 22.84
C ASN A 7 -12.69 -23.09 22.00
N LYS A 8 -13.27 -24.23 22.38
CA LYS A 8 -13.15 -25.49 21.64
C LYS A 8 -13.59 -25.30 20.18
N GLY A 9 -12.75 -25.73 19.26
CA GLY A 9 -12.97 -25.64 17.81
C GLY A 9 -12.53 -24.31 17.18
N LYS A 10 -12.13 -23.30 17.98
CA LYS A 10 -11.64 -22.00 17.46
C LYS A 10 -10.12 -21.97 17.20
N GLU A 11 -9.42 -23.03 17.57
CA GLU A 11 -7.99 -23.22 17.30
C GLU A 11 -7.68 -23.53 15.83
N GLN A 12 -8.68 -23.88 15.01
CA GLN A 12 -8.46 -24.36 13.64
C GLN A 12 -7.83 -23.32 12.72
N SER A 13 -8.13 -22.04 12.90
CA SER A 13 -7.52 -20.97 12.13
C SER A 13 -6.02 -20.85 12.41
N LEU A 14 -5.62 -20.91 13.70
CA LEU A 14 -4.21 -20.84 14.08
C LEU A 14 -3.45 -22.10 13.66
N LYS A 15 -4.06 -23.29 13.74
CA LYS A 15 -3.48 -24.54 13.21
C LYS A 15 -3.24 -24.51 11.70
N ARG A 16 -3.91 -23.60 11.01
CA ARG A 16 -3.70 -23.29 9.59
C ARG A 16 -2.87 -22.02 9.39
N PHE A 17 -2.13 -21.58 10.40
CA PHE A 17 -1.22 -20.43 10.38
C PHE A 17 -1.89 -19.06 10.11
N HIS A 18 -3.20 -18.93 10.34
CA HIS A 18 -3.84 -17.63 10.27
C HIS A 18 -3.31 -16.73 11.40
N PRO A 19 -2.82 -15.50 11.13
CA PRO A 19 -2.07 -14.71 12.12
C PRO A 19 -2.95 -14.00 13.16
N TRP A 20 -4.28 -14.08 13.08
CA TRP A 20 -5.17 -13.34 13.97
C TRP A 20 -6.01 -14.24 14.87
N VAL A 21 -6.08 -13.85 16.15
CA VAL A 21 -7.06 -14.37 17.11
C VAL A 21 -8.17 -13.34 17.30
N PHE A 22 -9.37 -13.67 16.90
CA PHE A 22 -10.54 -12.80 17.10
C PHE A 22 -11.09 -12.90 18.51
N SER A 23 -11.65 -11.79 19.05
CA SER A 23 -12.22 -11.73 20.41
C SER A 23 -13.26 -12.82 20.68
N GLY A 24 -14.10 -13.15 19.70
CA GLY A 24 -15.08 -14.24 19.81
C GLY A 24 -14.48 -15.65 19.89
N ALA A 25 -13.18 -15.80 19.67
CA ALA A 25 -12.47 -17.07 19.83
C ALA A 25 -11.94 -17.28 21.26
N VAL A 26 -11.82 -16.22 22.05
CA VAL A 26 -11.23 -16.26 23.39
C VAL A 26 -12.26 -16.80 24.40
N LYS A 27 -11.85 -17.82 25.16
CA LYS A 27 -12.65 -18.40 26.26
C LYS A 27 -12.36 -17.71 27.58
N ARG A 28 -11.08 -17.53 27.92
CA ARG A 28 -10.61 -16.88 29.14
C ARG A 28 -9.14 -16.47 29.02
N ILE A 29 -8.73 -15.61 29.91
CA ILE A 29 -7.33 -15.18 30.09
C ILE A 29 -6.83 -15.76 31.41
N GLU A 30 -5.62 -16.27 31.43
CA GLU A 30 -4.97 -16.87 32.61
C GLU A 30 -3.61 -16.21 32.86
N GLY A 31 -3.21 -16.06 34.11
CA GLY A 31 -1.90 -15.54 34.50
C GLY A 31 -1.82 -14.03 34.64
N GLY A 32 -2.97 -13.33 34.65
CA GLY A 32 -3.11 -11.89 34.83
C GLY A 32 -3.86 -11.21 33.71
N ASP A 33 -4.06 -9.89 33.82
CA ASP A 33 -4.68 -9.06 32.79
C ASP A 33 -3.60 -8.44 31.91
N PRO A 34 -3.53 -8.78 30.61
CA PRO A 34 -2.52 -8.19 29.71
C PRO A 34 -2.85 -6.75 29.39
N ALA A 35 -1.82 -5.91 29.34
CA ALA A 35 -1.90 -4.56 28.79
C ALA A 35 -1.88 -4.59 27.23
N GLU A 36 -2.32 -3.50 26.62
CA GLU A 36 -2.22 -3.31 25.17
C GLU A 36 -0.75 -3.43 24.72
N GLY A 37 -0.49 -4.33 23.79
CA GLY A 37 0.83 -4.57 23.24
C GLY A 37 1.66 -5.64 23.95
N ASP A 38 1.20 -6.15 25.09
CA ASP A 38 1.89 -7.24 25.79
C ASP A 38 2.01 -8.48 24.91
N VAL A 39 3.14 -9.18 25.04
CA VAL A 39 3.34 -10.49 24.42
C VAL A 39 2.64 -11.53 25.27
N VAL A 40 1.69 -12.25 24.64
CA VAL A 40 0.91 -13.32 25.27
C VAL A 40 1.09 -14.63 24.53
N GLU A 41 0.90 -15.75 25.21
CA GLU A 41 0.84 -17.08 24.62
C GLU A 41 -0.62 -17.48 24.36
N VAL A 42 -0.87 -18.18 23.25
CA VAL A 42 -2.20 -18.66 22.88
C VAL A 42 -2.24 -20.19 22.96
N TYR A 43 -3.29 -20.70 23.60
CA TYR A 43 -3.50 -22.13 23.81
C TYR A 43 -4.91 -22.57 23.36
N SER A 44 -5.02 -23.80 22.90
CA SER A 44 -6.30 -24.44 22.66
C SER A 44 -7.03 -24.71 23.98
N SER A 45 -8.32 -25.04 23.93
CA SER A 45 -9.10 -25.47 25.11
C SER A 45 -8.55 -26.72 25.77
N GLY A 46 -7.76 -27.54 25.08
CA GLY A 46 -7.12 -28.75 25.57
C GLY A 46 -5.70 -28.53 26.08
N GLY A 47 -5.20 -27.29 26.12
CA GLY A 47 -3.86 -26.94 26.62
C GLY A 47 -2.72 -27.08 25.61
N GLU A 48 -3.02 -27.28 24.31
CA GLU A 48 -2.02 -27.27 23.24
C GLU A 48 -1.57 -25.84 22.96
N TYR A 49 -0.25 -25.59 22.89
CA TYR A 49 0.32 -24.31 22.50
C TYR A 49 0.05 -24.04 21.00
N LEU A 50 -0.37 -22.82 20.67
CA LEU A 50 -0.73 -22.44 19.31
C LEU A 50 0.09 -21.29 18.73
N GLY A 51 0.78 -20.53 19.58
CA GLY A 51 1.60 -19.41 19.16
C GLY A 51 1.73 -18.35 20.25
N CYS A 52 2.54 -17.32 19.97
CA CYS A 52 2.64 -16.12 20.80
C CYS A 52 2.56 -14.86 19.92
N GLY A 53 2.14 -13.75 20.52
CA GLY A 53 1.97 -12.49 19.78
C GLY A 53 1.48 -11.37 20.65
N HIS A 54 1.22 -10.23 20.02
CA HIS A 54 0.78 -9.01 20.70
C HIS A 54 -0.71 -9.03 21.02
N TYR A 55 -1.03 -8.80 22.29
CA TYR A 55 -2.40 -8.59 22.76
C TYR A 55 -2.90 -7.18 22.39
N GLN A 56 -4.18 -7.08 22.04
CA GLN A 56 -4.85 -5.80 21.79
C GLN A 56 -6.33 -5.90 22.14
N ILE A 57 -6.88 -4.88 22.76
CA ILE A 57 -8.32 -4.77 23.02
C ILE A 57 -9.04 -4.42 21.71
N GLY A 58 -9.95 -5.27 21.26
CA GLY A 58 -10.69 -5.07 20.02
C GLY A 58 -11.14 -6.37 19.37
N SER A 59 -11.57 -6.29 18.13
CA SER A 59 -12.04 -7.46 17.37
C SER A 59 -10.91 -8.47 17.08
N ILE A 60 -9.68 -8.01 16.90
CA ILE A 60 -8.48 -8.83 16.77
C ILE A 60 -7.73 -8.75 18.09
N THR A 61 -7.89 -9.77 18.94
CA THR A 61 -7.35 -9.78 20.31
C THR A 61 -5.89 -10.17 20.38
N VAL A 62 -5.40 -11.04 19.50
CA VAL A 62 -3.96 -11.33 19.41
C VAL A 62 -3.55 -11.34 17.94
N ARG A 63 -2.42 -10.70 17.67
CA ARG A 63 -1.69 -10.81 16.41
C ARG A 63 -0.48 -11.70 16.64
N ILE A 64 -0.50 -12.88 16.02
CA ILE A 64 0.55 -13.90 16.19
C ILE A 64 1.83 -13.44 15.52
N LEU A 65 2.92 -13.43 16.27
CA LEU A 65 4.29 -13.15 15.83
C LEU A 65 5.05 -14.44 15.53
N SER A 66 4.78 -15.49 16.32
CA SER A 66 5.40 -16.79 16.10
C SER A 66 4.43 -17.92 16.46
N PHE A 67 4.43 -18.95 15.65
CA PHE A 67 3.75 -20.23 15.94
C PHE A 67 4.65 -21.20 16.69
N ASN A 68 5.95 -20.88 16.84
CA ASN A 68 6.90 -21.61 17.66
C ASN A 68 6.91 -21.04 19.07
N LYS A 69 7.27 -21.87 20.04
CA LYS A 69 7.47 -21.41 21.42
C LYS A 69 8.83 -20.77 21.54
N GLU A 70 8.87 -19.45 21.48
CA GLU A 70 10.10 -18.65 21.56
C GLU A 70 9.86 -17.32 22.28
N THR A 71 10.95 -16.65 22.65
CA THR A 71 10.90 -15.32 23.26
C THR A 71 10.93 -14.27 22.17
N ILE A 72 10.08 -13.27 22.30
CA ILE A 72 10.05 -12.10 21.41
C ILE A 72 11.05 -11.06 21.95
N ASP A 73 12.30 -11.26 21.62
CA ASP A 73 13.46 -10.47 22.05
C ASP A 73 14.13 -9.76 20.86
N SER A 74 15.31 -9.17 21.10
CA SER A 74 16.10 -8.49 20.06
C SER A 74 16.52 -9.41 18.92
N ASP A 75 16.78 -10.69 19.21
CA ASP A 75 17.17 -11.66 18.18
C ASP A 75 15.96 -12.12 17.35
N PHE A 76 14.77 -12.21 17.95
CA PHE A 76 13.53 -12.40 17.19
C PHE A 76 13.34 -11.27 16.18
N TRP A 77 13.40 -10.00 16.61
CA TRP A 77 13.22 -8.85 15.73
C TRP A 77 14.28 -8.81 14.62
N TYR A 78 15.54 -9.10 14.97
CA TYR A 78 16.59 -9.19 13.96
C TYR A 78 16.30 -10.26 12.91
N ARG A 79 15.93 -11.49 13.31
CA ARG A 79 15.61 -12.56 12.35
C ARG A 79 14.40 -12.20 11.48
N ALA A 80 13.37 -11.62 12.05
CA ALA A 80 12.16 -11.23 11.34
C ALA A 80 12.44 -10.14 10.28
N ILE A 81 13.13 -9.05 10.65
CA ILE A 81 13.53 -7.98 9.72
C ILE A 81 14.53 -8.51 8.67
N LYS A 82 15.47 -9.36 9.08
CA LYS A 82 16.44 -9.98 8.15
C LYS A 82 15.72 -10.88 7.12
N GLY A 83 14.72 -11.64 7.52
CA GLY A 83 13.90 -12.45 6.61
C GLY A 83 13.17 -11.61 5.57
N ALA A 84 12.58 -10.49 5.98
CA ALA A 84 11.95 -9.54 5.06
C ALA A 84 12.98 -8.89 4.10
N TYR A 85 14.15 -8.52 4.61
CA TYR A 85 15.28 -8.01 3.82
C TYR A 85 15.74 -9.03 2.78
N ASP A 86 15.95 -10.29 3.17
CA ASP A 86 16.39 -11.37 2.26
C ASP A 86 15.37 -11.64 1.15
N ALA A 87 14.09 -11.55 1.48
CA ALA A 87 13.03 -11.62 0.48
C ALA A 87 13.17 -10.50 -0.56
N ARG A 88 13.48 -9.27 -0.14
CA ARG A 88 13.70 -8.13 -1.07
C ARG A 88 15.02 -8.24 -1.83
N CYS A 89 16.03 -8.87 -1.26
CA CYS A 89 17.23 -9.27 -2.02
C CYS A 89 16.88 -10.24 -3.16
N THR A 90 16.05 -11.24 -2.88
CA THR A 90 15.57 -12.21 -3.88
C THR A 90 14.79 -11.54 -5.01
N LEU A 91 14.07 -10.46 -4.70
CA LEU A 91 13.34 -9.65 -5.69
C LEU A 91 14.25 -8.66 -6.46
N GLY A 92 15.54 -8.58 -6.13
CA GLY A 92 16.48 -7.63 -6.74
C GLY A 92 16.22 -6.17 -6.41
N LEU A 93 15.56 -5.89 -5.28
CA LEU A 93 15.24 -4.52 -4.82
C LEU A 93 16.32 -3.94 -3.92
N VAL A 94 16.91 -4.76 -3.07
CA VAL A 94 18.01 -4.34 -2.19
C VAL A 94 19.30 -4.24 -3.02
N GLY A 95 20.00 -3.12 -2.89
CA GLY A 95 21.23 -2.86 -3.63
C GLY A 95 21.03 -2.59 -5.13
N SER A 96 19.80 -2.30 -5.55
CA SER A 96 19.48 -1.95 -6.93
C SER A 96 19.96 -0.53 -7.27
N ASP A 97 20.67 -0.37 -8.39
CA ASP A 97 21.12 0.94 -8.89
C ASP A 97 19.98 1.77 -9.49
N ASN A 98 18.86 1.15 -9.82
CA ASN A 98 17.74 1.80 -10.49
C ASN A 98 16.43 1.83 -9.67
N THR A 99 16.41 1.21 -8.47
CA THR A 99 15.24 1.21 -7.58
C THR A 99 15.71 1.32 -6.14
N THR A 100 15.57 2.51 -5.56
CA THR A 100 15.96 2.81 -4.18
C THR A 100 14.75 3.05 -3.27
N ALA A 101 13.52 2.86 -3.80
CA ALA A 101 12.28 2.97 -3.08
C ALA A 101 11.47 1.67 -3.17
N TYR A 102 11.23 1.01 -2.03
CA TYR A 102 10.50 -0.25 -1.96
C TYR A 102 9.95 -0.51 -0.56
N ARG A 103 8.94 -1.38 -0.48
CA ARG A 103 8.41 -1.86 0.80
C ARG A 103 9.27 -2.98 1.36
N LEU A 104 9.86 -2.75 2.53
CA LEU A 104 10.64 -3.76 3.25
C LEU A 104 9.73 -4.72 4.02
N VAL A 105 8.74 -4.20 4.74
CA VAL A 105 7.82 -5.02 5.55
C VAL A 105 6.37 -4.67 5.19
N HIS A 106 5.60 -5.69 4.84
CA HIS A 106 4.19 -5.59 4.49
C HIS A 106 3.29 -6.38 5.45
N GLY A 107 3.31 -6.04 6.71
CA GLY A 107 2.41 -6.57 7.73
C GLY A 107 2.37 -8.10 7.78
N GLU A 108 1.17 -8.64 7.67
CA GLU A 108 0.88 -10.08 7.67
C GLU A 108 1.58 -10.83 6.53
N GLY A 109 1.84 -10.14 5.42
CA GLY A 109 2.56 -10.69 4.26
C GLY A 109 4.00 -11.08 4.58
N ASP A 110 4.64 -10.37 5.50
CA ASP A 110 5.98 -10.63 6.00
C ASP A 110 5.99 -11.23 7.42
N PHE A 111 4.85 -11.80 7.86
CA PHE A 111 4.68 -12.41 9.19
C PHE A 111 4.90 -11.44 10.36
N LEU A 112 4.77 -10.13 10.13
CA LEU A 112 4.85 -9.06 11.12
C LEU A 112 3.53 -8.28 11.18
N PRO A 113 2.44 -8.88 11.69
CA PRO A 113 1.09 -8.33 11.61
C PRO A 113 0.98 -6.91 12.16
N GLY A 114 0.57 -5.98 11.31
CA GLY A 114 0.40 -4.59 11.70
C GLY A 114 1.69 -3.74 11.66
N LEU A 115 2.75 -4.21 10.99
CA LEU A 115 3.97 -3.42 10.75
C LEU A 115 4.14 -3.13 9.26
N ILE A 116 4.33 -1.88 8.92
CA ILE A 116 4.73 -1.41 7.58
C ILE A 116 6.08 -0.73 7.69
N ILE A 117 7.02 -1.08 6.81
CA ILE A 117 8.30 -0.36 6.68
C ILE A 117 8.57 -0.17 5.21
N ASP A 118 8.73 1.08 4.79
CA ASP A 118 9.14 1.47 3.45
C ASP A 118 10.54 2.07 3.47
N ILE A 119 11.35 1.72 2.49
CA ILE A 119 12.70 2.27 2.29
C ILE A 119 12.65 3.32 1.21
N TYR A 120 13.24 4.47 1.47
CA TYR A 120 13.45 5.58 0.54
C TYR A 120 14.93 5.99 0.57
N GLY A 121 15.72 5.44 -0.37
CA GLY A 121 17.17 5.60 -0.35
C GLY A 121 17.81 4.99 0.90
N ASN A 122 18.35 5.85 1.76
CA ASN A 122 18.98 5.49 3.03
C ASN A 122 18.09 5.71 4.27
N THR A 123 16.81 5.99 4.06
CA THR A 123 15.83 6.24 5.14
C THR A 123 14.75 5.16 5.16
N ALA A 124 14.48 4.60 6.35
CA ALA A 124 13.33 3.74 6.60
C ALA A 124 12.18 4.55 7.20
N VAL A 125 10.98 4.39 6.66
CA VAL A 125 9.75 4.98 7.20
C VAL A 125 8.88 3.86 7.75
N LEU A 126 8.64 3.89 9.07
CA LEU A 126 7.90 2.89 9.82
C LEU A 126 6.49 3.37 10.12
N GLN A 127 5.51 2.50 9.95
CA GLN A 127 4.14 2.69 10.44
C GLN A 127 3.70 1.47 11.26
N ALA A 128 3.30 1.72 12.51
CA ALA A 128 2.63 0.73 13.33
C ALA A 128 1.12 0.84 13.18
N HIS A 129 0.46 -0.28 12.89
CA HIS A 129 -1.00 -0.40 12.80
C HIS A 129 -1.59 -1.19 14.00
N SER A 130 -0.76 -1.50 14.99
CA SER A 130 -1.16 -2.15 16.25
C SER A 130 -0.38 -1.59 17.43
N ALA A 131 -0.96 -1.69 18.63
CA ALA A 131 -0.31 -1.23 19.85
C ALA A 131 1.04 -1.94 20.09
N GLY A 132 1.07 -3.27 19.90
CA GLY A 132 2.30 -4.03 20.10
C GLY A 132 3.42 -3.65 19.14
N MET A 133 3.13 -3.37 17.87
CA MET A 133 4.15 -2.90 16.92
C MET A 133 4.65 -1.50 17.26
N PHE A 134 3.77 -0.61 17.72
CA PHE A 134 4.18 0.71 18.17
C PHE A 134 5.11 0.63 19.40
N LEU A 135 4.77 -0.18 20.38
CA LEU A 135 5.59 -0.38 21.59
C LEU A 135 6.91 -1.10 21.29
N SER A 136 6.97 -1.89 20.21
CA SER A 136 8.18 -2.59 19.77
C SER A 136 9.08 -1.77 18.84
N LYS A 137 8.73 -0.53 18.52
CA LYS A 137 9.40 0.27 17.47
C LYS A 137 10.90 0.45 17.70
N ASP A 138 11.33 0.61 18.95
CA ASP A 138 12.75 0.78 19.27
C ASP A 138 13.55 -0.52 19.01
N ALA A 139 12.99 -1.67 19.39
CA ALA A 139 13.60 -2.98 19.08
C ALA A 139 13.63 -3.25 17.57
N ILE A 140 12.58 -2.85 16.85
CA ILE A 140 12.51 -2.92 15.38
C ILE A 140 13.57 -1.98 14.76
N ALA A 141 13.74 -0.77 15.29
CA ALA A 141 14.75 0.17 14.82
C ALA A 141 16.17 -0.38 15.00
N GLU A 142 16.47 -1.00 16.15
CA GLU A 142 17.76 -1.66 16.37
C GLU A 142 17.98 -2.84 15.41
N ALA A 143 16.93 -3.62 15.13
CA ALA A 143 17.00 -4.69 14.13
C ALA A 143 17.28 -4.15 12.71
N LEU A 144 16.63 -3.06 12.29
CA LEU A 144 16.89 -2.38 11.02
C LEU A 144 18.36 -1.92 10.92
N LYS A 145 18.89 -1.30 11.97
CA LYS A 145 20.29 -0.86 12.04
C LYS A 145 21.26 -2.04 11.91
N ARG A 146 20.97 -3.16 12.57
CA ARG A 146 21.79 -4.39 12.46
C ARG A 146 21.77 -4.99 11.05
N VAL A 147 20.61 -4.93 10.36
CA VAL A 147 20.43 -5.51 9.01
C VAL A 147 21.08 -4.66 7.93
N TYR A 148 20.89 -3.34 7.97
CA TYR A 148 21.37 -2.43 6.93
C TYR A 148 22.78 -1.89 7.20
N GLY A 149 23.24 -1.87 8.45
CA GLY A 149 24.51 -1.25 8.82
C GLY A 149 24.59 0.21 8.43
N SER A 150 25.70 0.60 7.83
CA SER A 150 25.95 1.99 7.38
C SER A 150 25.08 2.44 6.19
N ALA A 151 24.37 1.54 5.53
CA ALA A 151 23.46 1.90 4.43
C ALA A 151 22.16 2.56 4.92
N LEU A 152 21.84 2.46 6.22
CA LEU A 152 20.69 3.12 6.84
C LEU A 152 21.16 4.33 7.64
N GLU A 153 20.73 5.52 7.22
CA GLU A 153 21.10 6.78 7.88
C GLU A 153 20.00 7.33 8.79
N ALA A 154 18.74 7.00 8.51
CA ALA A 154 17.62 7.50 9.30
C ALA A 154 16.46 6.52 9.38
N ILE A 155 15.68 6.60 10.48
CA ILE A 155 14.42 5.90 10.66
C ILE A 155 13.39 6.93 11.14
N TYR A 156 12.30 7.06 10.39
CA TYR A 156 11.17 7.94 10.69
C TYR A 156 9.96 7.11 11.13
N ASP A 157 9.46 7.35 12.34
CA ASP A 157 8.18 6.79 12.82
C ASP A 157 7.04 7.68 12.33
N LYS A 158 6.15 7.11 11.53
CA LYS A 158 4.94 7.76 10.99
C LYS A 158 3.69 7.02 11.46
N SER A 159 3.61 6.73 12.75
CA SER A 159 2.56 5.88 13.33
C SER A 159 1.39 6.67 13.94
N GLU A 160 1.49 7.99 14.11
CA GLU A 160 0.45 8.81 14.76
C GLU A 160 -0.93 8.63 14.11
N GLY A 161 -0.97 8.61 12.78
CA GLY A 161 -2.21 8.43 12.01
C GLY A 161 -2.66 6.97 11.81
N THR A 162 -1.87 5.97 12.21
CA THR A 162 -2.12 4.55 11.92
C THR A 162 -2.23 3.66 13.15
N ALA A 163 -1.52 3.98 14.22
CA ALA A 163 -1.59 3.24 15.48
C ALA A 163 -2.94 3.48 16.19
N PRO A 164 -3.44 2.50 16.97
CA PRO A 164 -4.74 2.59 17.61
C PRO A 164 -4.73 3.66 18.74
N PHE A 165 -5.27 4.85 18.47
CA PHE A 165 -5.31 5.96 19.41
C PHE A 165 -6.06 5.65 20.73
N LYS A 166 -6.99 4.69 20.71
CA LYS A 166 -7.73 4.25 21.90
C LYS A 166 -6.88 3.47 22.90
N ALA A 167 -5.69 3.01 22.49
CA ALA A 167 -4.77 2.32 23.39
C ALA A 167 -4.04 3.27 24.37
N GLY A 168 -4.27 4.59 24.30
CA GLY A 168 -3.64 5.58 25.18
C GLY A 168 -2.14 5.74 24.98
N LEU A 169 -1.63 5.38 23.79
CA LEU A 169 -0.22 5.44 23.42
C LEU A 169 0.23 6.90 23.22
N PRO A 170 1.48 7.25 23.53
CA PRO A 170 2.05 8.57 23.27
C PRO A 170 2.42 8.72 21.79
N LEU A 171 1.40 8.78 20.93
CA LEU A 171 1.57 8.82 19.48
C LEU A 171 2.12 10.19 19.05
N LYS A 172 3.27 10.18 18.36
CA LYS A 172 3.88 11.34 17.75
C LYS A 172 4.79 10.87 16.61
N ASP A 173 4.58 11.44 15.44
CA ASP A 173 5.48 11.21 14.30
C ASP A 173 6.84 11.90 14.52
N GLY A 174 7.93 11.28 14.05
CA GLY A 174 9.27 11.84 14.17
C GLY A 174 10.39 10.86 13.88
N TYR A 175 11.62 11.39 13.82
CA TYR A 175 12.81 10.55 13.70
C TYR A 175 13.10 9.82 15.03
N ILE A 176 13.29 8.50 14.93
CA ILE A 176 13.75 7.65 16.06
C ILE A 176 15.21 7.24 15.89
N TYR A 177 15.79 7.47 14.72
CA TYR A 177 17.22 7.32 14.44
C TYR A 177 17.62 8.28 13.30
N GLY A 178 18.83 8.84 13.35
CA GLY A 178 19.40 9.72 12.34
C GLY A 178 19.10 11.20 12.56
N LYS A 179 19.39 12.03 11.56
CA LYS A 179 19.35 13.48 11.68
C LYS A 179 17.91 14.02 11.71
N GLU A 180 17.58 14.83 12.70
CA GLU A 180 16.42 15.71 12.66
C GLU A 180 16.53 16.64 11.45
N GLY A 181 15.44 16.79 10.71
CA GLY A 181 15.37 17.67 9.55
C GLY A 181 15.67 17.05 8.18
N ALA A 182 16.13 15.79 8.13
CA ALA A 182 16.34 15.07 6.88
C ALA A 182 15.02 14.61 6.22
N GLY A 183 14.03 15.44 6.06
CA GLY A 183 12.73 15.04 5.48
C GLY A 183 11.70 16.14 5.47
N THR A 184 12.06 17.34 5.90
CA THR A 184 11.20 18.53 5.74
C THR A 184 11.05 18.89 4.27
N ASP A 185 12.10 18.61 3.45
CA ASP A 185 12.05 18.71 2.00
C ASP A 185 11.92 17.33 1.36
N ALA A 186 11.35 17.30 0.15
CA ALA A 186 11.19 16.06 -0.60
C ALA A 186 12.59 15.50 -1.00
N GLN A 187 12.80 14.20 -0.75
CA GLN A 187 14.01 13.47 -1.09
C GLN A 187 13.86 12.78 -2.44
N ALA A 188 14.91 12.83 -3.25
CA ALA A 188 14.94 12.16 -4.55
C ALA A 188 15.23 10.66 -4.36
N VAL A 189 14.37 9.81 -4.91
CA VAL A 189 14.53 8.35 -4.96
C VAL A 189 14.37 7.83 -6.38
N LEU A 190 14.78 6.59 -6.62
CA LEU A 190 14.63 5.91 -7.90
C LEU A 190 13.59 4.80 -7.81
N GLU A 191 12.79 4.67 -8.85
CA GLU A 191 11.92 3.52 -9.09
C GLU A 191 12.01 3.13 -10.58
N ASN A 192 12.60 1.98 -10.87
CA ASN A 192 12.84 1.48 -12.23
C ASN A 192 13.52 2.54 -13.14
N GLY A 193 14.49 3.26 -12.60
CA GLY A 193 15.24 4.32 -13.30
C GLY A 193 14.55 5.68 -13.38
N ASN A 194 13.27 5.79 -13.01
CA ASN A 194 12.57 7.07 -12.92
C ASN A 194 12.85 7.72 -11.55
N LYS A 195 13.00 9.04 -11.53
CA LYS A 195 13.28 9.82 -10.32
C LYS A 195 11.97 10.35 -9.72
N PHE A 196 11.83 10.24 -8.40
CA PHE A 196 10.68 10.77 -7.67
C PHE A 196 11.14 11.55 -6.45
N LEU A 197 10.52 12.70 -6.23
CA LEU A 197 10.60 13.41 -4.97
C LEU A 197 9.59 12.81 -4.00
N VAL A 198 10.04 12.35 -2.85
CA VAL A 198 9.19 11.75 -1.81
C VAL A 198 9.33 12.56 -0.52
N ASN A 199 8.21 12.97 0.03
CA ASN A 199 8.14 13.62 1.34
C ASN A 199 7.35 12.71 2.29
N TRP A 200 8.06 12.01 3.18
CA TRP A 200 7.42 11.11 4.14
C TRP A 200 6.86 11.84 5.37
N VAL A 201 7.28 13.07 5.65
CA VAL A 201 6.74 13.86 6.77
C VAL A 201 5.32 14.32 6.46
N GLU A 202 5.11 14.96 5.29
CA GLU A 202 3.84 15.59 4.91
C GLU A 202 3.01 14.78 3.91
N GLY A 203 3.63 13.84 3.18
CA GLY A 203 2.98 13.03 2.15
C GLY A 203 1.98 12.02 2.71
N GLN A 204 1.11 11.53 1.85
CA GLN A 204 0.16 10.48 2.20
C GLN A 204 0.88 9.14 2.46
N LYS A 205 0.30 8.27 3.27
CA LYS A 205 0.89 6.99 3.71
C LYS A 205 2.32 7.24 4.23
N THR A 206 3.29 6.52 3.71
CA THR A 206 4.71 6.70 4.01
C THR A 206 5.41 7.74 3.13
N GLY A 207 4.69 8.40 2.20
CA GLY A 207 5.20 9.44 1.30
C GLY A 207 4.97 9.15 -0.19
N PHE A 208 4.92 7.87 -0.60
CA PHE A 208 4.70 7.44 -1.98
C PHE A 208 3.86 6.16 -2.05
N PHE A 209 3.21 5.90 -3.19
CA PHE A 209 2.39 4.72 -3.43
C PHE A 209 3.22 3.61 -4.10
N LEU A 210 4.07 2.92 -3.32
CA LEU A 210 4.95 1.86 -3.80
C LEU A 210 4.18 0.64 -4.35
N ASP A 211 2.95 0.46 -3.90
CA ASP A 211 2.05 -0.63 -4.30
C ASP A 211 1.64 -0.61 -5.78
N GLN A 212 1.89 0.49 -6.49
CA GLN A 212 1.59 0.64 -7.92
C GLN A 212 2.82 0.48 -8.85
N ARG A 213 4.01 0.14 -8.34
CA ARG A 213 5.25 0.09 -9.13
C ARG A 213 5.14 -0.74 -10.40
N ASP A 214 4.67 -1.99 -10.29
CA ASP A 214 4.59 -2.90 -11.44
C ASP A 214 3.50 -2.47 -12.42
N ASN A 215 2.42 -1.87 -11.91
CA ASN A 215 1.34 -1.30 -12.71
C ASN A 215 1.82 -0.06 -13.47
N ARG A 216 2.64 0.80 -12.85
CA ARG A 216 3.31 1.91 -13.54
C ARG A 216 4.24 1.43 -14.65
N ALA A 217 5.01 0.37 -14.40
CA ALA A 217 5.88 -0.24 -15.40
C ALA A 217 5.09 -0.79 -16.61
N LEU A 218 3.87 -1.29 -16.37
CA LEU A 218 3.00 -1.70 -17.46
C LEU A 218 2.45 -0.50 -18.25
N VAL A 219 2.05 0.58 -17.60
CA VAL A 219 1.62 1.83 -18.26
C VAL A 219 2.73 2.34 -19.19
N LYS A 220 4.00 2.34 -18.77
CA LYS A 220 5.15 2.68 -19.60
C LYS A 220 5.14 1.96 -20.95
N LYS A 221 4.85 0.64 -20.95
CA LYS A 221 4.81 -0.18 -22.18
C LYS A 221 3.69 0.20 -23.13
N TYR A 222 2.58 0.74 -22.61
CA TYR A 222 1.42 1.13 -23.41
C TYR A 222 1.47 2.58 -23.89
N SER A 223 2.46 3.38 -23.47
CA SER A 223 2.44 4.84 -23.62
C SER A 223 3.10 5.36 -24.90
N VAL A 224 3.87 4.55 -25.64
CA VAL A 224 4.63 5.00 -26.82
C VAL A 224 3.74 5.74 -27.83
N GLY A 225 4.03 7.02 -28.09
CA GLY A 225 3.33 7.88 -29.04
C GLY A 225 1.88 8.21 -28.68
N LYS A 226 1.48 8.01 -27.42
CA LYS A 226 0.09 8.18 -26.96
C LYS A 226 -0.14 9.51 -26.26
N ASN A 227 -1.35 10.07 -26.43
CA ASN A 227 -1.88 11.07 -25.53
C ASN A 227 -2.48 10.38 -24.30
N VAL A 228 -1.94 10.69 -23.13
CA VAL A 228 -2.26 9.99 -21.88
C VAL A 228 -3.00 10.93 -20.93
N LEU A 229 -4.05 10.44 -20.27
CA LEU A 229 -4.71 11.11 -19.15
C LEU A 229 -4.50 10.31 -17.87
N ASN A 230 -3.90 10.94 -16.86
CA ASN A 230 -3.72 10.38 -15.53
C ASN A 230 -4.62 11.10 -14.52
N LEU A 231 -5.67 10.42 -14.06
CA LEU A 231 -6.64 10.93 -13.10
C LEU A 231 -6.33 10.46 -11.69
N PHE A 232 -6.57 11.34 -10.69
CA PHE A 232 -6.19 11.10 -9.29
C PHE A 232 -4.68 10.85 -9.19
N CYS A 233 -3.91 11.68 -9.89
CA CYS A 233 -2.51 11.40 -10.20
C CYS A 233 -1.58 11.51 -8.99
N TYR A 234 -2.02 12.10 -7.86
CA TYR A 234 -1.23 12.38 -6.68
C TYR A 234 0.07 13.10 -7.09
N THR A 235 1.25 12.54 -6.82
CA THR A 235 2.55 13.13 -7.18
C THR A 235 3.05 12.72 -8.56
N GLY A 236 2.18 12.20 -9.43
CA GLY A 236 2.47 11.93 -10.85
C GLY A 236 3.20 10.62 -11.14
N GLY A 237 3.12 9.62 -10.24
CA GLY A 237 3.81 8.36 -10.43
C GLY A 237 3.57 7.71 -11.80
N PHE A 238 2.31 7.56 -12.20
CA PHE A 238 1.96 7.04 -13.53
C PHE A 238 2.36 7.98 -14.67
N SER A 239 2.29 9.30 -14.45
CA SER A 239 2.63 10.31 -15.48
C SER A 239 4.10 10.23 -15.87
N ILE A 240 5.00 10.12 -14.89
CA ILE A 240 6.44 9.98 -15.15
C ILE A 240 6.74 8.69 -15.91
N TYR A 241 6.08 7.58 -15.57
CA TYR A 241 6.24 6.33 -16.33
C TYR A 241 5.69 6.42 -17.76
N ALA A 242 4.58 7.11 -17.97
CA ALA A 242 4.06 7.35 -19.30
C ALA A 242 5.02 8.20 -20.15
N LEU A 243 5.52 9.30 -19.61
CA LEU A 243 6.52 10.16 -20.28
C LEU A 243 7.80 9.39 -20.60
N SER A 244 8.37 8.68 -19.63
CA SER A 244 9.58 7.85 -19.84
C SER A 244 9.35 6.66 -20.78
N GLY A 245 8.09 6.30 -21.02
CA GLY A 245 7.63 5.33 -22.01
C GLY A 245 7.46 5.90 -23.42
N GLY A 246 7.73 7.18 -23.62
CA GLY A 246 7.59 7.84 -24.92
C GLY A 246 6.17 8.29 -25.24
N ALA A 247 5.35 8.64 -24.23
CA ALA A 247 4.06 9.30 -24.47
C ALA A 247 4.28 10.58 -25.30
N ALA A 248 3.35 10.87 -26.21
CA ALA A 248 3.39 12.11 -27.01
C ALA A 248 3.04 13.32 -26.12
N HIS A 249 2.11 13.14 -25.19
CA HIS A 249 1.74 14.14 -24.18
C HIS A 249 1.03 13.46 -23.01
N VAL A 250 1.19 14.00 -21.79
CA VAL A 250 0.51 13.51 -20.58
C VAL A 250 -0.22 14.66 -19.90
N ASP A 251 -1.54 14.52 -19.74
CA ASP A 251 -2.35 15.38 -18.89
C ASP A 251 -2.51 14.71 -17.51
N SER A 252 -2.18 15.41 -16.43
CA SER A 252 -2.32 14.94 -15.04
C SER A 252 -3.35 15.76 -14.29
N VAL A 253 -4.27 15.09 -13.59
CA VAL A 253 -5.38 15.72 -12.88
C VAL A 253 -5.42 15.24 -11.43
N ASP A 254 -5.39 16.18 -10.48
CA ASP A 254 -5.65 15.95 -9.06
C ASP A 254 -6.23 17.21 -8.43
N SER A 255 -7.08 17.08 -7.42
CA SER A 255 -7.67 18.22 -6.73
C SER A 255 -6.71 18.90 -5.73
N SER A 256 -5.61 18.27 -5.38
CA SER A 256 -4.63 18.77 -4.42
C SER A 256 -3.57 19.65 -5.09
N ARG A 257 -3.57 20.95 -4.83
CA ARG A 257 -2.53 21.87 -5.32
C ARG A 257 -1.11 21.41 -4.93
N LYS A 258 -0.94 20.98 -3.68
CA LYS A 258 0.33 20.48 -3.17
C LYS A 258 0.81 19.22 -3.93
N ALA A 259 -0.11 18.33 -4.30
CA ALA A 259 0.22 17.16 -5.12
C ALA A 259 0.63 17.59 -6.53
N MET A 260 -0.08 18.54 -7.14
CA MET A 260 0.23 19.04 -8.48
C MET A 260 1.58 19.77 -8.55
N ASP A 261 1.93 20.57 -7.54
CA ASP A 261 3.25 21.18 -7.42
C ASP A 261 4.37 20.11 -7.39
N MET A 262 4.09 18.97 -6.76
CA MET A 262 5.03 17.84 -6.76
C MET A 262 5.08 17.12 -8.11
N VAL A 263 3.97 17.03 -8.85
CA VAL A 263 3.93 16.49 -10.22
C VAL A 263 4.85 17.30 -11.12
N GLU A 264 4.71 18.63 -11.12
CA GLU A 264 5.52 19.53 -11.94
C GLU A 264 7.02 19.37 -11.65
N ARG A 265 7.39 19.32 -10.35
CA ARG A 265 8.77 19.05 -9.93
C ARG A 265 9.29 17.68 -10.37
N ASN A 266 8.45 16.64 -10.31
CA ASN A 266 8.81 15.29 -10.77
C ASN A 266 8.98 15.24 -12.31
N VAL A 267 8.16 15.97 -13.06
CA VAL A 267 8.26 16.11 -14.51
C VAL A 267 9.63 16.71 -14.88
N GLU A 268 9.99 17.85 -14.26
CA GLU A 268 11.28 18.53 -14.49
C GLU A 268 12.47 17.67 -14.05
N LEU A 269 12.37 16.98 -12.90
CA LEU A 269 13.42 16.10 -12.35
C LEU A 269 13.79 14.95 -13.31
N ASN A 270 12.84 14.53 -14.14
CA ASN A 270 13.03 13.50 -15.16
C ASN A 270 13.37 14.08 -16.56
N GLY A 271 13.57 15.40 -16.67
CA GLY A 271 14.00 16.06 -17.90
C GLY A 271 12.88 16.38 -18.88
N PHE A 272 11.62 16.26 -18.47
CA PHE A 272 10.45 16.65 -19.26
C PHE A 272 10.04 18.10 -18.95
N LYS A 273 9.21 18.69 -19.82
CA LYS A 273 8.82 20.10 -19.72
C LYS A 273 7.31 20.26 -19.54
N GLU A 274 6.92 20.95 -18.46
CA GLU A 274 5.55 21.39 -18.26
C GLU A 274 5.12 22.33 -19.41
N GLY A 275 3.88 22.17 -19.87
CA GLY A 275 3.32 22.90 -21.00
C GLY A 275 3.78 22.40 -22.39
N VAL A 276 4.70 21.43 -22.47
CA VAL A 276 5.19 20.82 -23.73
C VAL A 276 4.93 19.32 -23.73
N ASP A 277 5.59 18.58 -22.86
CA ASP A 277 5.45 17.11 -22.73
C ASP A 277 4.33 16.73 -21.78
N HIS A 278 4.00 17.64 -20.86
CA HIS A 278 3.07 17.42 -19.77
C HIS A 278 2.23 18.66 -19.50
N THR A 279 0.99 18.47 -19.00
CA THR A 279 0.15 19.54 -18.49
C THR A 279 -0.51 19.15 -17.18
N SER A 280 -0.40 20.03 -16.17
CA SER A 280 -0.96 19.87 -14.83
C SER A 280 -2.32 20.54 -14.71
N TYR A 281 -3.34 19.81 -14.20
CA TYR A 281 -4.67 20.34 -13.90
C TYR A 281 -5.02 20.12 -12.42
N CYS A 282 -5.12 21.21 -11.66
CA CYS A 282 -5.57 21.17 -10.26
C CYS A 282 -7.09 21.28 -10.21
N GLU A 283 -7.79 20.18 -10.54
CA GLU A 283 -9.25 20.11 -10.64
C GLU A 283 -9.80 18.78 -10.08
N ASP A 284 -11.12 18.71 -9.84
CA ASP A 284 -11.79 17.44 -9.61
C ASP A 284 -11.72 16.56 -10.86
N ALA A 285 -11.26 15.32 -10.71
CA ALA A 285 -11.02 14.42 -11.83
C ALA A 285 -12.31 14.04 -12.59
N ILE A 286 -13.45 13.95 -11.91
CA ILE A 286 -14.74 13.63 -12.54
C ILE A 286 -15.24 14.83 -13.35
N GLU A 287 -15.13 16.03 -12.78
CA GLU A 287 -15.53 17.26 -13.48
C GLU A 287 -14.63 17.53 -14.69
N PHE A 288 -13.31 17.28 -14.56
CA PHE A 288 -12.39 17.35 -15.69
C PHE A 288 -12.82 16.40 -16.81
N MET A 289 -13.08 15.12 -16.51
CA MET A 289 -13.52 14.14 -17.51
C MET A 289 -14.84 14.52 -18.18
N ARG A 290 -15.78 15.13 -17.45
CA ARG A 290 -17.07 15.59 -18.03
C ARG A 290 -16.86 16.67 -19.08
N LYS A 291 -15.91 17.57 -18.85
CA LYS A 291 -15.59 18.71 -19.73
C LYS A 291 -14.69 18.32 -20.90
N CYS A 292 -13.83 17.29 -20.73
CA CYS A 292 -12.88 16.92 -21.77
C CYS A 292 -13.58 16.37 -23.03
N GLU A 293 -12.99 16.64 -24.18
CA GLU A 293 -13.44 16.12 -25.46
C GLU A 293 -13.30 14.60 -25.53
N GLY A 294 -14.31 13.92 -26.03
CA GLY A 294 -14.27 12.47 -26.25
C GLY A 294 -13.27 12.12 -27.37
N GLY A 295 -12.50 11.06 -27.19
CA GLY A 295 -11.52 10.60 -28.16
C GLY A 295 -10.19 11.37 -28.17
N LYS A 296 -9.98 12.31 -27.25
CA LYS A 296 -8.68 13.01 -27.09
C LYS A 296 -7.56 12.08 -26.65
N TYR A 297 -7.83 11.16 -25.73
CA TYR A 297 -6.81 10.33 -25.08
C TYR A 297 -6.80 8.91 -25.63
N ASP A 298 -5.62 8.43 -25.97
CA ASP A 298 -5.36 7.04 -26.39
C ASP A 298 -5.23 6.09 -25.19
N LEU A 299 -4.80 6.63 -24.03
CA LEU A 299 -4.61 5.89 -22.79
C LEU A 299 -5.12 6.72 -21.60
N MET A 300 -5.92 6.10 -20.73
CA MET A 300 -6.43 6.72 -19.52
C MET A 300 -6.10 5.88 -18.29
N ILE A 301 -5.64 6.54 -17.22
CA ILE A 301 -5.38 5.92 -15.92
C ILE A 301 -6.40 6.46 -14.93
N VAL A 302 -7.11 5.57 -14.26
CA VAL A 302 -8.21 5.84 -13.34
C VAL A 302 -7.92 5.14 -12.02
N ASP A 303 -7.22 5.81 -11.10
CA ASP A 303 -6.79 5.28 -9.81
C ASP A 303 -7.36 6.09 -8.63
N PRO A 304 -8.69 6.02 -8.41
CA PRO A 304 -9.35 6.82 -7.39
C PRO A 304 -9.00 6.35 -5.98
N PRO A 305 -9.16 7.21 -4.95
CA PRO A 305 -9.09 6.80 -3.56
C PRO A 305 -10.16 5.74 -3.25
N ALA A 306 -9.98 4.99 -2.17
CA ALA A 306 -10.92 3.95 -1.76
C ALA A 306 -12.30 4.54 -1.46
N PHE A 307 -13.31 4.18 -2.26
CA PHE A 307 -14.69 4.63 -2.07
C PHE A 307 -15.42 3.93 -0.93
N ALA A 308 -14.91 2.79 -0.43
CA ALA A 308 -15.46 2.11 0.73
C ALA A 308 -14.36 1.81 1.76
N LYS A 309 -14.58 2.24 3.01
CA LYS A 309 -13.73 1.93 4.17
C LYS A 309 -14.35 0.88 5.09
N HIS A 310 -15.65 0.58 4.94
CA HIS A 310 -16.40 -0.41 5.73
C HIS A 310 -17.50 -1.05 4.87
N ARG A 311 -17.94 -2.25 5.26
CA ARG A 311 -18.91 -3.07 4.48
C ARG A 311 -20.21 -2.35 4.16
N GLY A 312 -20.72 -1.51 5.07
CA GLY A 312 -21.95 -0.74 4.84
C GLY A 312 -21.86 0.29 3.69
N ALA A 313 -20.64 0.61 3.20
CA ALA A 313 -20.43 1.52 2.07
C ALA A 313 -20.26 0.79 0.72
N LEU A 314 -20.32 -0.56 0.68
CA LEU A 314 -20.02 -1.36 -0.51
C LEU A 314 -20.87 -0.96 -1.72
N ASP A 315 -22.20 -0.90 -1.58
CA ASP A 315 -23.11 -0.61 -2.71
C ASP A 315 -22.89 0.80 -3.27
N ASN A 316 -22.61 1.78 -2.40
CA ASN A 316 -22.30 3.14 -2.82
C ASN A 316 -20.96 3.19 -3.58
N ALA A 317 -19.97 2.46 -3.11
CA ALA A 317 -18.67 2.34 -3.77
C ALA A 317 -18.80 1.69 -5.16
N LEU A 318 -19.55 0.59 -5.28
CA LEU A 318 -19.78 -0.07 -6.57
C LEU A 318 -20.48 0.85 -7.58
N ARG A 319 -21.47 1.64 -7.12
CA ARG A 319 -22.10 2.67 -7.96
C ARG A 319 -21.12 3.77 -8.39
N ALA A 320 -20.21 4.18 -7.49
CA ALA A 320 -19.18 5.18 -7.81
C ALA A 320 -18.16 4.64 -8.82
N TYR A 321 -17.65 3.40 -8.62
CA TYR A 321 -16.78 2.75 -9.61
C TYR A 321 -17.46 2.56 -10.96
N LYS A 322 -18.72 2.15 -10.99
CA LYS A 322 -19.49 2.04 -12.24
C LYS A 322 -19.56 3.37 -12.98
N ARG A 323 -19.95 4.46 -12.30
CA ARG A 323 -20.07 5.79 -12.92
C ARG A 323 -18.73 6.30 -13.45
N LEU A 324 -17.68 6.17 -12.66
CA LEU A 324 -16.34 6.62 -13.04
C LEU A 324 -15.81 5.86 -14.26
N ASN A 325 -15.95 4.53 -14.26
CA ASN A 325 -15.51 3.70 -15.37
C ASN A 325 -16.37 3.89 -16.63
N ALA A 326 -17.67 4.12 -16.50
CA ALA A 326 -18.53 4.42 -17.65
C ALA A 326 -18.05 5.70 -18.34
N LEU A 327 -17.76 6.74 -17.58
CA LEU A 327 -17.24 8.00 -18.11
C LEU A 327 -15.87 7.82 -18.79
N ALA A 328 -14.95 7.07 -18.18
CA ALA A 328 -13.65 6.79 -18.80
C ALA A 328 -13.77 5.98 -20.10
N ILE A 329 -14.60 4.94 -20.10
CA ILE A 329 -14.88 4.12 -21.30
C ILE A 329 -15.53 4.96 -22.39
N GLU A 330 -16.43 5.87 -22.06
CA GLU A 330 -17.08 6.78 -23.03
C GLU A 330 -16.08 7.75 -23.66
N LYS A 331 -15.16 8.30 -22.84
CA LYS A 331 -14.26 9.39 -23.23
C LYS A 331 -12.98 8.91 -23.93
N VAL A 332 -12.52 7.69 -23.66
CA VAL A 332 -11.32 7.18 -24.32
C VAL A 332 -11.54 6.99 -25.81
N LYS A 333 -10.50 7.25 -26.61
CA LYS A 333 -10.51 7.07 -28.06
C LYS A 333 -10.89 5.62 -28.44
N PRO A 334 -11.62 5.39 -29.55
CA PRO A 334 -11.81 4.05 -30.09
C PRO A 334 -10.46 3.35 -30.35
N GLY A 335 -10.30 2.11 -29.85
CA GLY A 335 -9.03 1.41 -29.83
C GLY A 335 -8.09 1.85 -28.70
N GLY A 336 -8.54 2.74 -27.84
CA GLY A 336 -7.76 3.20 -26.68
C GLY A 336 -7.80 2.26 -25.50
N VAL A 337 -6.94 2.52 -24.51
CA VAL A 337 -6.73 1.65 -23.35
C VAL A 337 -7.06 2.40 -22.06
N VAL A 338 -7.77 1.73 -21.15
CA VAL A 338 -8.09 2.25 -19.81
C VAL A 338 -7.47 1.34 -18.76
N PHE A 339 -6.62 1.91 -17.91
CA PHE A 339 -6.14 1.30 -16.68
C PHE A 339 -7.04 1.76 -15.54
N THR A 340 -7.75 0.86 -14.89
CA THR A 340 -8.67 1.22 -13.80
C THR A 340 -8.39 0.40 -12.56
N TYR A 341 -8.44 1.05 -11.38
CA TYR A 341 -8.01 0.47 -10.12
C TYR A 341 -9.02 0.64 -8.99
N SER A 342 -8.89 -0.21 -7.98
CA SER A 342 -9.51 -0.06 -6.67
C SER A 342 -8.55 -0.56 -5.58
N CYS A 343 -8.24 0.28 -4.59
CA CYS A 343 -7.47 -0.05 -3.40
C CYS A 343 -8.36 -0.37 -2.18
N SER A 344 -9.70 -0.45 -2.35
CA SER A 344 -10.62 -0.74 -1.25
C SER A 344 -10.58 -2.22 -0.87
N GLN A 345 -10.25 -2.55 0.39
CA GLN A 345 -10.33 -3.92 0.92
C GLN A 345 -11.76 -4.49 0.91
N VAL A 346 -12.77 -3.63 1.03
CA VAL A 346 -14.18 -4.02 1.08
C VAL A 346 -14.71 -4.46 -0.28
N VAL A 347 -14.15 -3.88 -1.36
CA VAL A 347 -14.50 -4.22 -2.73
C VAL A 347 -13.56 -5.32 -3.21
N ASP A 348 -14.04 -6.54 -3.31
CA ASP A 348 -13.27 -7.66 -3.84
C ASP A 348 -13.12 -7.61 -5.38
N LYS A 349 -12.29 -8.51 -5.92
CA LYS A 349 -12.00 -8.59 -7.36
C LYS A 349 -13.25 -8.80 -8.22
N GLN A 350 -14.19 -9.63 -7.74
CA GLN A 350 -15.41 -9.96 -8.50
C GLN A 350 -16.36 -8.77 -8.53
N ASN A 351 -16.59 -8.13 -7.40
CA ASN A 351 -17.42 -6.94 -7.29
C ASN A 351 -16.87 -5.76 -8.10
N PHE A 352 -15.54 -5.56 -8.07
CA PHE A 352 -14.90 -4.54 -8.90
C PHE A 352 -15.08 -4.83 -10.40
N ALA A 353 -14.81 -6.06 -10.82
CA ALA A 353 -15.01 -6.46 -12.22
C ALA A 353 -16.48 -6.33 -12.67
N LEU A 354 -17.45 -6.63 -11.79
CA LEU A 354 -18.88 -6.47 -12.05
C LEU A 354 -19.26 -4.99 -12.20
N ALA A 355 -18.69 -4.09 -11.39
CA ALA A 355 -18.92 -2.66 -11.54
C ALA A 355 -18.39 -2.13 -12.89
N VAL A 356 -17.20 -2.59 -13.30
CA VAL A 356 -16.61 -2.24 -14.61
C VAL A 356 -17.40 -2.85 -15.78
N PHE A 357 -17.82 -4.12 -15.65
CA PHE A 357 -18.73 -4.74 -16.63
C PHE A 357 -20.02 -3.91 -16.81
N SER A 358 -20.65 -3.53 -15.69
CA SER A 358 -21.88 -2.73 -15.72
C SER A 358 -21.65 -1.35 -16.34
N ALA A 359 -20.46 -0.77 -16.20
CA ALA A 359 -20.05 0.46 -16.85
C ALA A 359 -19.92 0.27 -18.37
N ALA A 360 -19.20 -0.76 -18.81
CA ALA A 360 -19.04 -1.07 -20.22
C ALA A 360 -20.37 -1.34 -20.91
N ALA A 361 -21.23 -2.15 -20.31
CA ALA A 361 -22.58 -2.42 -20.83
C ALA A 361 -23.44 -1.16 -20.99
N GLN A 362 -23.31 -0.21 -20.04
CA GLN A 362 -24.05 1.07 -20.11
C GLN A 362 -23.60 1.95 -21.29
N THR A 363 -22.31 1.93 -21.65
CA THR A 363 -21.77 2.74 -22.76
C THR A 363 -22.06 2.13 -24.14
N GLY A 364 -22.44 0.86 -24.21
CA GLY A 364 -22.65 0.12 -25.46
C GLY A 364 -21.36 -0.16 -26.25
N ARG A 365 -20.17 0.20 -25.71
CA ARG A 365 -18.88 -0.05 -26.36
C ARG A 365 -18.41 -1.49 -26.15
N ARG A 366 -17.66 -2.01 -27.09
CA ARG A 366 -17.00 -3.32 -26.96
C ARG A 366 -15.74 -3.16 -26.14
N VAL A 367 -15.64 -3.89 -25.01
CA VAL A 367 -14.53 -3.78 -24.07
C VAL A 367 -13.93 -5.16 -23.80
N ARG A 368 -12.60 -5.26 -23.90
CA ARG A 368 -11.83 -6.46 -23.56
C ARG A 368 -10.92 -6.21 -22.37
N ILE A 369 -10.84 -7.16 -21.46
CA ILE A 369 -9.84 -7.15 -20.38
C ILE A 369 -8.54 -7.73 -20.94
N LEU A 370 -7.49 -6.91 -21.00
CA LEU A 370 -6.15 -7.33 -21.43
C LEU A 370 -5.34 -7.88 -20.25
N HIS A 371 -5.42 -7.23 -19.08
CA HIS A 371 -4.70 -7.64 -17.88
C HIS A 371 -5.59 -7.52 -16.63
N ARG A 372 -5.31 -8.38 -15.66
CA ARG A 372 -5.77 -8.28 -14.28
C ARG A 372 -4.56 -7.96 -13.41
N LEU A 373 -4.64 -6.89 -12.64
CA LEU A 373 -3.52 -6.32 -11.91
C LEU A 373 -3.72 -6.45 -10.40
N THR A 374 -2.62 -6.47 -9.68
CA THR A 374 -2.58 -6.54 -8.21
C THR A 374 -1.37 -5.74 -7.70
N GLN A 375 -1.13 -5.77 -6.40
CA GLN A 375 0.05 -5.20 -5.76
C GLN A 375 1.34 -5.93 -6.18
N PRO A 376 2.50 -5.25 -6.18
CA PRO A 376 3.79 -5.83 -6.57
C PRO A 376 4.33 -6.81 -5.53
N ALA A 377 5.39 -7.55 -5.90
CA ALA A 377 5.94 -8.63 -5.09
C ALA A 377 6.50 -8.19 -3.72
N ASP A 378 6.91 -6.95 -3.55
CA ASP A 378 7.32 -6.40 -2.25
C ASP A 378 6.15 -6.02 -1.32
N HIS A 379 4.91 -6.22 -1.79
CA HIS A 379 3.68 -6.19 -0.99
C HIS A 379 3.09 -7.61 -0.93
N PRO A 380 3.80 -8.60 -0.37
CA PRO A 380 3.38 -9.99 -0.44
C PRO A 380 2.08 -10.22 0.31
N VAL A 381 1.30 -11.17 -0.20
CA VAL A 381 0.12 -11.69 0.50
C VAL A 381 0.50 -12.99 1.19
N ASN A 382 0.27 -13.06 2.50
CA ASN A 382 0.44 -14.30 3.22
C ASN A 382 -0.64 -15.30 2.75
N ILE A 383 -0.23 -16.46 2.27
CA ILE A 383 -1.17 -17.49 1.76
C ILE A 383 -2.18 -17.95 2.82
N TYR A 384 -1.82 -17.83 4.11
CA TYR A 384 -2.69 -18.15 5.24
C TYR A 384 -3.58 -16.97 5.68
N HIS A 385 -3.40 -15.79 5.05
CA HIS A 385 -4.15 -14.56 5.31
C HIS A 385 -4.45 -13.83 3.99
N PRO A 386 -5.35 -14.39 3.16
CA PRO A 386 -5.66 -13.84 1.84
C PRO A 386 -6.29 -12.44 1.87
N GLU A 387 -6.78 -11.99 3.03
CA GLU A 387 -7.33 -10.65 3.27
C GLU A 387 -6.28 -9.54 3.06
N GLY A 388 -4.99 -9.89 3.02
CA GLY A 388 -3.89 -8.98 2.68
C GLY A 388 -3.89 -8.52 1.21
N GLU A 389 -4.67 -9.16 0.33
CA GLU A 389 -4.83 -8.73 -1.05
C GLU A 389 -5.86 -7.59 -1.14
N TYR A 390 -5.40 -6.37 -1.41
CA TYR A 390 -6.28 -5.18 -1.40
C TYR A 390 -6.30 -4.41 -2.73
N LEU A 391 -5.22 -4.43 -3.53
CA LEU A 391 -5.14 -3.73 -4.80
C LEU A 391 -5.66 -4.61 -5.93
N LYS A 392 -6.57 -4.11 -6.72
CA LYS A 392 -7.05 -4.76 -7.94
C LYS A 392 -7.15 -3.74 -9.06
N GLY A 393 -6.74 -4.16 -10.24
CA GLY A 393 -6.82 -3.35 -11.44
C GLY A 393 -7.22 -4.17 -12.66
N LEU A 394 -7.75 -3.47 -13.64
CA LEU A 394 -8.07 -4.00 -14.96
C LEU A 394 -7.45 -3.10 -16.02
N VAL A 395 -6.86 -3.70 -17.03
CA VAL A 395 -6.46 -3.01 -18.26
C VAL A 395 -7.49 -3.37 -19.33
N LEU A 396 -8.18 -2.36 -19.84
CA LEU A 396 -9.29 -2.49 -20.76
C LEU A 396 -8.89 -1.96 -22.14
N LEU A 397 -9.10 -2.74 -23.20
CA LEU A 397 -9.13 -2.25 -24.57
C LEU A 397 -10.56 -1.89 -24.92
N VAL A 398 -10.79 -0.66 -25.40
CA VAL A 398 -12.11 -0.10 -25.66
C VAL A 398 -12.26 0.20 -27.15
N GLU A 399 -13.16 -0.51 -27.83
CA GLU A 399 -13.45 -0.39 -29.27
C GLU A 399 -14.68 0.46 -29.58
#